data_39ae07772bfac060b8944c0cd7e12906
#
_entry.id   39ae07772bfac060b8944c0cd7e12906
#
_cell.length_a   1.000
_cell.length_b   1.000
_cell.length_c   1.000
_cell.angle_alpha   90.00
_cell.angle_beta   90.00
_cell.angle_gamma   90.00
#
_symmetry.space_group_name_H-M   'P 1'
#
loop_
_entity.id
_entity.type
_entity.pdbx_description
1 polymer ?
#
loop_
_entity_poly.entity_id
_entity_poly.type
_entity_poly.pdbx_seq_one_letter_code
_entity_poly.pdbx_strand_id
1 'polypeptide(L)'
;MNLPKQLFHWFEQRQSKLCHRQLLVITGKKEWTINAAKALSCNQDIQRVLWVGDDLVEYENISIKDYRSKLGQEYDWVVLNCFSGFRANAAVALSGTIKAHGIMVILCPDLFEWPDYADPEQLNRISYGYQHKHVNSFFIQHLISSFSTNSSVAKLSADRFSGKLFFVDDNLDKERYTEQQIAVQSIRKVAQGHKNRPLVLTADRGRGKSSALGIAAAELMQSTVKTICLTAPHIRTVEQVFFHIKRLLPDELQAPIIITFIQ
;
A
#
# COMPACT_ATOMS: atom_id res chain seq x y z
N MET A 1 -21.42 -5.12 17.40
CA MET A 1 -21.12 -3.70 17.15
C MET A 1 -22.08 -3.19 16.09
N ASN A 2 -22.85 -2.13 16.34
CA ASN A 2 -23.75 -1.54 15.35
C ASN A 2 -22.95 -0.53 14.52
N LEU A 3 -22.65 -0.88 13.28
CA LEU A 3 -22.03 0.02 12.30
C LEU A 3 -23.13 0.66 11.41
N PRO A 4 -22.93 1.89 10.93
CA PRO A 4 -23.91 2.56 10.06
C PRO A 4 -24.22 1.76 8.78
N LYS A 5 -25.51 1.61 8.43
CA LYS A 5 -25.92 0.89 7.20
C LYS A 5 -25.28 1.43 5.92
N GLN A 6 -25.06 2.73 5.87
CA GLN A 6 -24.42 3.40 4.73
C GLN A 6 -22.99 2.89 4.48
N LEU A 7 -22.27 2.46 5.52
CA LEU A 7 -20.95 1.87 5.40
C LEU A 7 -21.00 0.54 4.64
N PHE A 8 -21.96 -0.33 4.96
CA PHE A 8 -22.10 -1.62 4.29
C PHE A 8 -22.44 -1.43 2.81
N HIS A 9 -23.34 -0.50 2.49
CA HIS A 9 -23.67 -0.13 1.11
C HIS A 9 -22.43 0.40 0.35
N TRP A 10 -21.59 1.19 1.00
CA TRP A 10 -20.34 1.67 0.44
C TRP A 10 -19.39 0.51 0.09
N PHE A 11 -19.27 -0.52 0.95
CA PHE A 11 -18.47 -1.71 0.67
C PHE A 11 -19.08 -2.56 -0.46
N GLU A 12 -20.38 -2.76 -0.49
CA GLU A 12 -21.07 -3.49 -1.57
C GLU A 12 -20.82 -2.84 -2.94
N GLN A 13 -20.91 -1.52 -3.01
CA GLN A 13 -20.62 -0.78 -4.23
C GLN A 13 -19.15 -0.94 -4.66
N ARG A 14 -18.22 -1.03 -3.71
CA ARG A 14 -16.80 -1.29 -4.01
C ARG A 14 -16.55 -2.66 -4.63
N GLN A 15 -17.32 -3.66 -4.24
CA GLN A 15 -17.20 -5.01 -4.80
C GLN A 15 -17.76 -5.11 -6.22
N SER A 16 -18.75 -4.27 -6.55
CA SER A 16 -19.45 -4.33 -7.84
C SER A 16 -18.69 -3.72 -9.01
N LYS A 17 -17.73 -2.83 -8.76
CA LYS A 17 -16.98 -2.09 -9.79
C LYS A 17 -15.53 -1.86 -9.38
N LEU A 18 -14.66 -1.77 -10.38
CA LEU A 18 -13.28 -1.36 -10.21
C LEU A 18 -13.20 0.06 -9.63
N CYS A 19 -12.64 0.19 -8.42
CA CYS A 19 -12.48 1.49 -7.78
C CYS A 19 -11.01 1.79 -7.48
N HIS A 20 -10.67 3.05 -7.34
CA HIS A 20 -9.36 3.47 -6.88
C HIS A 20 -9.09 3.01 -5.44
N ARG A 21 -7.81 3.00 -5.06
CA ARG A 21 -7.40 2.93 -3.66
C ARG A 21 -8.09 4.05 -2.89
N GLN A 22 -8.53 3.76 -1.68
CA GLN A 22 -9.24 4.74 -0.88
C GLN A 22 -8.68 4.87 0.52
N LEU A 23 -8.93 6.02 1.11
CA LEU A 23 -8.63 6.30 2.50
C LEU A 23 -9.93 6.23 3.31
N LEU A 24 -9.93 5.41 4.36
CA LEU A 24 -10.98 5.33 5.37
C LEU A 24 -10.41 5.81 6.71
N VAL A 25 -10.94 6.88 7.24
CA VAL A 25 -10.59 7.41 8.57
C VAL A 25 -11.64 6.93 9.56
N ILE A 26 -11.22 6.14 10.55
CA ILE A 26 -12.07 5.68 11.65
C ILE A 26 -11.67 6.47 12.89
N THR A 27 -12.58 7.29 13.38
CA THR A 27 -12.31 8.30 14.41
C THR A 27 -13.15 8.05 15.66
N GLY A 28 -12.57 8.29 16.84
CA GLY A 28 -13.23 8.13 18.14
C GLY A 28 -12.34 7.51 19.22
N LYS A 29 -12.92 6.78 20.16
CA LYS A 29 -12.18 6.11 21.23
C LYS A 29 -11.33 4.96 20.69
N LYS A 30 -10.09 4.80 21.20
CA LYS A 30 -9.11 3.79 20.75
C LYS A 30 -9.73 2.40 20.60
N GLU A 31 -10.35 1.88 21.63
CA GLU A 31 -10.93 0.53 21.62
C GLU A 31 -12.04 0.38 20.57
N TRP A 32 -12.89 1.40 20.44
CA TRP A 32 -13.96 1.36 19.45
C TRP A 32 -13.42 1.35 18.02
N THR A 33 -12.44 2.20 17.71
CA THR A 33 -11.85 2.28 16.35
C THR A 33 -11.14 0.99 15.96
N ILE A 34 -10.42 0.36 16.90
CA ILE A 34 -9.76 -0.93 16.70
C ILE A 34 -10.80 -2.02 16.41
N ASN A 35 -11.84 -2.10 17.24
CA ASN A 35 -12.91 -3.10 17.08
C ASN A 35 -13.69 -2.88 15.77
N ALA A 36 -13.90 -1.63 15.35
CA ALA A 36 -14.52 -1.31 14.08
C ALA A 36 -13.67 -1.79 12.90
N ALA A 37 -12.37 -1.50 12.91
CA ALA A 37 -11.45 -1.96 11.86
C ALA A 37 -11.38 -3.49 11.78
N LYS A 38 -11.33 -4.18 12.93
CA LYS A 38 -11.36 -5.66 12.99
C LYS A 38 -12.66 -6.21 12.40
N ALA A 39 -13.80 -5.71 12.84
CA ALA A 39 -15.09 -6.17 12.35
C ALA A 39 -15.26 -5.97 10.83
N LEU A 40 -14.71 -4.87 10.30
CA LEU A 40 -14.74 -4.60 8.87
C LEU A 40 -13.77 -5.52 8.10
N SER A 41 -12.58 -5.77 8.60
CA SER A 41 -11.61 -6.66 7.92
C SER A 41 -12.06 -8.13 7.91
N CYS A 42 -12.79 -8.59 8.93
CA CYS A 42 -13.33 -9.96 8.98
C CYS A 42 -14.53 -10.17 8.04
N ASN A 43 -15.29 -9.12 7.72
CA ASN A 43 -16.50 -9.21 6.90
C ASN A 43 -16.26 -9.06 5.40
N GLN A 44 -15.02 -8.88 4.98
CA GLN A 44 -14.64 -8.72 3.58
C GLN A 44 -13.72 -9.87 3.17
N ASP A 45 -13.72 -10.26 1.91
CA ASP A 45 -12.76 -11.23 1.31
C ASP A 45 -11.35 -10.62 1.24
N ILE A 46 -10.84 -10.19 2.41
CA ILE A 46 -9.54 -9.55 2.55
C ILE A 46 -8.52 -10.62 2.89
N GLN A 47 -7.58 -10.85 1.98
CA GLN A 47 -6.56 -11.89 2.15
C GLN A 47 -5.34 -11.40 2.93
N ARG A 48 -4.97 -10.12 2.76
CA ARG A 48 -3.74 -9.57 3.34
C ARG A 48 -3.97 -8.22 3.98
N VAL A 49 -3.91 -8.18 5.31
CA VAL A 49 -3.99 -6.96 6.11
C VAL A 49 -2.64 -6.71 6.75
N LEU A 50 -2.08 -5.51 6.57
CA LEU A 50 -0.95 -5.02 7.35
C LEU A 50 -1.48 -4.08 8.44
N TRP A 51 -1.19 -4.43 9.70
CA TRP A 51 -1.46 -3.58 10.84
C TRP A 51 -0.19 -2.85 11.26
N VAL A 52 -0.26 -1.54 11.42
CA VAL A 52 0.87 -0.68 11.79
C VAL A 52 0.55 0.01 13.12
N GLY A 53 1.30 -0.33 14.14
CA GLY A 53 1.11 0.12 15.52
C GLY A 53 1.02 -1.05 16.46
N ASP A 54 1.20 -0.80 17.75
CA ASP A 54 1.19 -1.82 18.77
C ASP A 54 -0.23 -2.39 18.92
N ASP A 55 -0.39 -3.63 19.36
CA ASP A 55 -1.60 -4.23 19.93
C ASP A 55 -2.34 -5.36 19.17
N LEU A 56 -1.93 -5.90 18.01
CA LEU A 56 -2.68 -6.99 17.39
C LEU A 56 -1.82 -8.15 16.90
N VAL A 57 -2.07 -9.31 17.49
CA VAL A 57 -1.40 -10.57 17.13
C VAL A 57 -2.08 -11.30 15.96
N GLU A 58 -3.32 -10.92 15.60
CA GLU A 58 -4.15 -11.63 14.61
C GLU A 58 -3.79 -11.30 13.15
N TYR A 59 -3.07 -10.21 12.90
CA TYR A 59 -2.69 -9.73 11.58
C TYR A 59 -1.17 -9.62 11.45
N GLU A 60 -0.68 -9.52 10.21
CA GLU A 60 0.70 -9.12 9.97
C GLU A 60 0.90 -7.73 10.60
N ASN A 61 1.73 -7.66 11.65
CA ASN A 61 1.86 -6.47 12.49
C ASN A 61 3.30 -5.95 12.48
N ILE A 62 3.44 -4.63 12.46
CA ILE A 62 4.73 -3.94 12.58
C ILE A 62 4.63 -2.70 13.44
N SER A 63 5.74 -2.33 14.10
CA SER A 63 5.90 -1.00 14.65
C SER A 63 5.91 0.05 13.53
N ILE A 64 5.38 1.26 13.80
CA ILE A 64 5.41 2.35 12.83
C ILE A 64 6.86 2.75 12.42
N LYS A 65 7.88 2.40 13.21
CA LYS A 65 9.30 2.64 12.89
C LYS A 65 9.79 1.72 11.78
N ASP A 66 9.22 0.53 11.68
CA ASP A 66 9.67 -0.55 10.78
C ASP A 66 8.96 -0.56 9.42
N TYR A 67 8.18 0.49 9.11
CA TYR A 67 7.39 0.58 7.88
C TYR A 67 8.20 0.33 6.61
N ARG A 68 9.51 0.63 6.62
CA ARG A 68 10.39 0.43 5.47
C ARG A 68 10.56 -1.05 5.11
N SER A 69 10.46 -1.97 6.08
CA SER A 69 10.56 -3.41 5.86
C SER A 69 9.40 -3.98 5.02
N LYS A 70 8.32 -3.22 4.88
CA LYS A 70 7.13 -3.62 4.11
C LYS A 70 7.06 -2.99 2.72
N LEU A 71 8.04 -2.17 2.37
CA LEU A 71 8.10 -1.56 1.05
C LEU A 71 8.41 -2.62 -0.01
N GLY A 72 7.66 -2.60 -1.11
CA GLY A 72 7.74 -3.59 -2.19
C GLY A 72 6.82 -4.79 -2.01
N GLN A 73 6.08 -4.88 -0.90
CA GLN A 73 5.00 -5.84 -0.70
C GLN A 73 3.66 -5.24 -1.09
N GLU A 74 2.65 -6.09 -1.25
CA GLU A 74 1.30 -5.67 -1.62
C GLU A 74 0.29 -6.17 -0.59
N TYR A 75 -0.61 -5.28 -0.19
CA TYR A 75 -1.65 -5.52 0.81
C TYR A 75 -3.01 -5.10 0.28
N ASP A 76 -4.05 -5.80 0.69
CA ASP A 76 -5.42 -5.39 0.42
C ASP A 76 -5.80 -4.22 1.33
N TRP A 77 -5.40 -4.31 2.60
CA TRP A 77 -5.60 -3.25 3.58
C TRP A 77 -4.30 -2.94 4.31
N VAL A 78 -4.09 -1.64 4.58
CA VAL A 78 -3.08 -1.16 5.51
C VAL A 78 -3.79 -0.36 6.58
N VAL A 79 -3.74 -0.85 7.82
CA VAL A 79 -4.34 -0.20 8.98
C VAL A 79 -3.26 0.54 9.75
N LEU A 80 -3.35 1.86 9.83
CA LEU A 80 -2.43 2.71 10.55
C LEU A 80 -3.07 3.14 11.89
N ASN A 81 -2.59 2.58 12.99
CA ASN A 81 -3.05 2.89 14.33
C ASN A 81 -2.33 4.13 14.87
N CYS A 82 -2.95 5.32 14.72
CA CYS A 82 -2.37 6.58 15.15
C CYS A 82 -2.37 6.77 16.68
N PHE A 83 -3.06 5.93 17.43
CA PHE A 83 -2.97 5.94 18.90
C PHE A 83 -1.61 5.46 19.40
N SER A 84 -0.91 4.63 18.61
CA SER A 84 0.46 4.21 18.90
C SER A 84 1.51 5.19 18.33
N GLY A 85 1.06 6.25 17.68
CA GLY A 85 1.85 7.31 17.09
C GLY A 85 1.59 7.49 15.59
N PHE A 86 1.76 8.70 15.10
CA PHE A 86 1.58 9.04 13.69
C PHE A 86 2.89 9.50 13.05
N ARG A 87 3.23 8.88 11.91
CA ARG A 87 4.37 9.29 11.05
C ARG A 87 3.89 9.51 9.63
N ALA A 88 3.91 10.75 9.17
CA ALA A 88 3.51 11.11 7.80
C ALA A 88 4.29 10.32 6.73
N ASN A 89 5.61 10.16 6.92
CA ASN A 89 6.45 9.38 6.00
C ASN A 89 6.03 7.91 5.91
N ALA A 90 5.62 7.30 7.04
CA ALA A 90 5.11 5.93 7.05
C ALA A 90 3.77 5.85 6.32
N ALA A 91 2.85 6.77 6.58
CA ALA A 91 1.55 6.83 5.92
C ALA A 91 1.69 6.92 4.39
N VAL A 92 2.50 7.87 3.90
CA VAL A 92 2.73 8.05 2.46
C VAL A 92 3.46 6.84 1.86
N ALA A 93 4.49 6.31 2.52
CA ALA A 93 5.24 5.17 2.01
C ALA A 93 4.39 3.90 1.93
N LEU A 94 3.57 3.63 2.95
CA LEU A 94 2.70 2.45 3.01
C LEU A 94 1.48 2.57 2.08
N SER A 95 1.00 3.78 1.77
CA SER A 95 -0.07 3.93 0.78
C SER A 95 0.31 3.36 -0.59
N GLY A 96 1.61 3.36 -0.92
CA GLY A 96 2.14 2.73 -2.13
C GLY A 96 2.17 1.20 -2.10
N THR A 97 1.96 0.57 -0.94
CA THR A 97 1.92 -0.91 -0.81
C THR A 97 0.50 -1.47 -0.93
N ILE A 98 -0.50 -0.61 -1.06
CA ILE A 98 -1.90 -1.02 -1.17
C ILE A 98 -2.19 -1.41 -2.62
N LYS A 99 -2.80 -2.57 -2.83
CA LYS A 99 -3.26 -3.04 -4.15
C LYS A 99 -4.32 -2.12 -4.74
N ALA A 100 -4.57 -2.23 -6.04
CA ALA A 100 -5.78 -1.69 -6.64
C ALA A 100 -7.01 -2.18 -5.85
N HIS A 101 -8.02 -1.35 -5.66
CA HIS A 101 -9.21 -1.57 -4.83
C HIS A 101 -8.94 -1.67 -3.32
N GLY A 102 -7.70 -1.65 -2.88
CA GLY A 102 -7.36 -1.72 -1.47
C GLY A 102 -7.72 -0.45 -0.70
N ILE A 103 -7.62 -0.53 0.62
CA ILE A 103 -7.98 0.56 1.53
C ILE A 103 -6.82 0.85 2.47
N MET A 104 -6.51 2.13 2.62
CA MET A 104 -5.76 2.62 3.75
C MET A 104 -6.74 3.01 4.85
N VAL A 105 -6.59 2.40 6.02
CA VAL A 105 -7.41 2.71 7.19
C VAL A 105 -6.56 3.50 8.19
N ILE A 106 -7.02 4.66 8.60
CA ILE A 106 -6.41 5.46 9.67
C ILE A 106 -7.31 5.37 10.89
N LEU A 107 -6.78 4.85 12.00
CA LEU A 107 -7.43 4.86 13.30
C LEU A 107 -6.90 6.04 14.10
N CYS A 108 -7.75 6.96 14.49
CA CYS A 108 -7.33 8.17 15.20
C CYS A 108 -8.33 8.58 16.29
N PRO A 109 -7.90 9.43 17.23
CA PRO A 109 -8.81 10.09 18.15
C PRO A 109 -9.93 10.84 17.41
N ASP A 110 -10.95 11.28 18.12
CA ASP A 110 -11.94 12.18 17.54
C ASP A 110 -11.22 13.33 16.84
N LEU A 111 -11.67 13.69 15.62
CA LEU A 111 -10.97 14.67 14.81
C LEU A 111 -10.85 16.04 15.47
N PHE A 112 -11.77 16.37 16.37
CA PHE A 112 -11.72 17.59 17.17
C PHE A 112 -10.67 17.50 18.28
N GLU A 113 -10.49 16.30 18.87
CA GLU A 113 -9.57 16.05 19.97
C GLU A 113 -8.15 15.68 19.50
N TRP A 114 -8.00 15.19 18.27
CA TRP A 114 -6.71 14.70 17.75
C TRP A 114 -5.57 15.74 17.76
N PRO A 115 -5.79 17.04 17.51
CA PRO A 115 -4.73 18.04 17.62
C PRO A 115 -4.11 18.13 19.04
N ASP A 116 -4.89 17.83 20.07
CA ASP A 116 -4.44 17.90 21.47
C ASP A 116 -4.02 16.51 22.00
N TYR A 117 -4.13 15.47 21.17
CA TYR A 117 -3.73 14.12 21.54
C TYR A 117 -2.20 14.02 21.71
N ALA A 118 -1.76 13.49 22.85
CA ALA A 118 -0.34 13.27 23.14
C ALA A 118 0.20 12.09 22.31
N ASP A 119 0.64 12.37 21.08
CA ASP A 119 1.20 11.37 20.16
C ASP A 119 2.50 10.77 20.75
N PRO A 120 2.57 9.45 21.05
CA PRO A 120 3.77 8.82 21.60
C PRO A 120 5.02 8.96 20.73
N GLU A 121 4.86 9.03 19.41
CA GLU A 121 5.97 9.21 18.47
C GLU A 121 6.49 10.64 18.39
N GLN A 122 5.72 11.60 18.88
CA GLN A 122 6.11 13.01 18.85
C GLN A 122 7.31 13.30 19.74
N LEU A 123 7.38 12.64 20.90
CA LEU A 123 8.50 12.76 21.82
C LEU A 123 9.83 12.34 21.19
N ASN A 124 9.82 11.36 20.30
CA ASN A 124 11.00 10.89 19.59
C ASN A 124 11.51 11.87 18.50
N ARG A 125 10.77 12.95 18.23
CA ARG A 125 11.06 13.94 17.18
C ARG A 125 11.31 15.33 17.71
N ILE A 126 11.23 15.52 19.01
CA ILE A 126 11.48 16.79 19.67
C ILE A 126 12.99 16.98 19.80
N SER A 127 13.49 18.18 19.47
CA SER A 127 14.89 18.55 19.68
C SER A 127 15.24 18.63 21.15
N TYR A 128 16.51 18.41 21.45
CA TYR A 128 17.03 18.50 22.83
C TYR A 128 16.63 19.84 23.50
N GLY A 129 16.19 19.78 24.74
CA GLY A 129 15.73 20.93 25.52
C GLY A 129 14.26 21.32 25.33
N TYR A 130 13.53 20.68 24.39
CA TYR A 130 12.10 20.91 24.22
C TYR A 130 11.28 19.79 24.91
N GLN A 131 10.06 20.13 25.29
CA GLN A 131 9.09 19.23 25.90
C GLN A 131 7.83 19.15 25.04
N HIS A 132 6.97 18.15 25.29
CA HIS A 132 5.73 17.95 24.55
C HIS A 132 4.86 19.23 24.45
N LYS A 133 4.78 20.01 25.51
CA LYS A 133 4.05 21.29 25.54
C LYS A 133 4.52 22.35 24.53
N HIS A 134 5.74 22.17 23.98
CA HIS A 134 6.29 23.09 22.97
C HIS A 134 5.98 22.65 21.54
N VAL A 135 5.37 21.49 21.36
CA VAL A 135 5.04 20.96 20.05
C VAL A 135 3.71 21.50 19.60
N ASN A 136 3.65 22.01 18.38
CA ASN A 136 2.41 22.43 17.79
C ASN A 136 1.74 21.28 17.03
N SER A 137 0.44 21.39 16.85
CA SER A 137 -0.40 20.41 16.13
C SER A 137 -0.76 20.85 14.70
N PHE A 138 -0.09 21.84 14.14
CA PHE A 138 -0.44 22.43 12.83
C PHE A 138 -0.53 21.38 11.72
N PHE A 139 0.38 20.40 11.73
CA PHE A 139 0.33 19.32 10.74
C PHE A 139 -0.95 18.49 10.86
N ILE A 140 -1.33 18.10 12.07
CA ILE A 140 -2.56 17.32 12.32
C ILE A 140 -3.80 18.15 11.96
N GLN A 141 -3.83 19.42 12.31
CA GLN A 141 -4.92 20.33 11.94
C GLN A 141 -5.06 20.44 10.42
N HIS A 142 -3.95 20.58 9.69
CA HIS A 142 -3.94 20.58 8.22
C HIS A 142 -4.43 19.27 7.64
N LEU A 143 -4.00 18.14 8.21
CA LEU A 143 -4.44 16.80 7.79
C LEU A 143 -5.96 16.63 7.98
N ILE A 144 -6.49 17.04 9.13
CA ILE A 144 -7.94 17.01 9.43
C ILE A 144 -8.72 17.89 8.46
N SER A 145 -8.21 19.09 8.17
CA SER A 145 -8.80 19.98 7.17
C SER A 145 -8.85 19.31 5.80
N SER A 146 -7.75 18.66 5.41
CA SER A 146 -7.67 17.91 4.14
C SER A 146 -8.66 16.74 4.09
N PHE A 147 -8.85 16.02 5.20
CA PHE A 147 -9.88 14.96 5.30
C PHE A 147 -11.29 15.52 5.21
N SER A 148 -11.51 16.74 5.67
CA SER A 148 -12.82 17.37 5.70
C SER A 148 -13.22 17.94 4.34
N THR A 149 -12.27 18.49 3.61
CA THR A 149 -12.51 19.12 2.30
C THR A 149 -12.49 18.13 1.14
N ASN A 150 -11.83 16.98 1.30
CA ASN A 150 -11.73 15.98 0.23
C ASN A 150 -12.84 14.93 0.32
N SER A 151 -13.74 14.95 -0.66
CA SER A 151 -14.88 14.01 -0.71
C SER A 151 -14.46 12.55 -0.99
N SER A 152 -13.21 12.29 -1.43
CA SER A 152 -12.71 10.94 -1.63
C SER A 152 -12.27 10.26 -0.34
N VAL A 153 -12.17 11.00 0.77
CA VAL A 153 -11.87 10.45 2.08
C VAL A 153 -13.15 9.96 2.75
N ALA A 154 -13.23 8.65 2.97
CA ALA A 154 -14.32 8.08 3.76
C ALA A 154 -14.03 8.27 5.26
N LYS A 155 -15.05 8.64 6.02
CA LYS A 155 -14.97 8.89 7.46
C LYS A 155 -16.02 8.08 8.20
N LEU A 156 -15.61 7.39 9.25
CA LEU A 156 -16.45 6.59 10.13
C LEU A 156 -16.27 7.01 11.58
N SER A 157 -17.35 7.37 12.25
CA SER A 157 -17.45 7.49 13.70
C SER A 157 -18.50 6.51 14.23
N ALA A 158 -18.71 6.46 15.55
CA ALA A 158 -19.63 5.51 16.18
C ALA A 158 -21.06 5.57 15.60
N ASP A 159 -21.50 6.73 15.22
CA ASP A 159 -22.88 7.08 14.85
C ASP A 159 -23.02 7.56 13.38
N ARG A 160 -21.91 7.81 12.70
CA ARG A 160 -21.95 8.42 11.37
C ARG A 160 -20.93 7.85 10.42
N PHE A 161 -21.35 7.65 9.18
CA PHE A 161 -20.46 7.37 8.05
C PHE A 161 -20.66 8.42 6.94
N SER A 162 -19.55 8.81 6.32
CA SER A 162 -19.58 9.61 5.09
C SER A 162 -18.43 9.16 4.18
N GLY A 163 -18.70 8.97 2.91
CA GLY A 163 -17.69 8.59 1.91
C GLY A 163 -18.31 8.52 0.53
N LYS A 164 -17.55 8.93 -0.49
CA LYS A 164 -17.90 8.77 -1.90
C LYS A 164 -16.94 7.78 -2.54
N LEU A 165 -17.42 7.00 -3.49
CA LEU A 165 -16.63 6.11 -4.30
C LEU A 165 -16.15 6.80 -5.57
N PHE A 166 -14.92 6.53 -5.94
CA PHE A 166 -14.33 6.93 -7.21
C PHE A 166 -13.94 5.68 -7.97
N PHE A 167 -14.58 5.48 -9.09
CA PHE A 167 -14.35 4.34 -9.95
C PHE A 167 -13.26 4.65 -10.97
N VAL A 168 -12.56 3.59 -11.41
CA VAL A 168 -11.57 3.70 -12.48
C VAL A 168 -12.34 3.90 -13.80
N ASP A 169 -11.90 4.86 -14.60
CA ASP A 169 -12.39 5.01 -15.97
C ASP A 169 -11.76 3.92 -16.84
N ASP A 170 -12.57 3.13 -17.52
CA ASP A 170 -12.12 2.02 -18.38
C ASP A 170 -11.17 2.46 -19.49
N ASN A 171 -11.22 3.74 -19.88
CA ASN A 171 -10.31 4.30 -20.89
C ASN A 171 -8.87 4.49 -20.36
N LEU A 172 -8.68 4.73 -19.06
CA LEU A 172 -7.35 4.92 -18.45
C LEU A 172 -6.54 3.61 -18.38
N ASP A 173 -7.19 2.46 -18.37
CA ASP A 173 -6.48 1.17 -18.34
C ASP A 173 -5.71 0.89 -19.64
N LYS A 174 -6.19 1.33 -20.79
CA LYS A 174 -5.51 1.13 -22.08
C LYS A 174 -4.16 1.83 -22.14
N GLU A 175 -4.06 3.06 -21.61
CA GLU A 175 -2.79 3.81 -21.56
C GLU A 175 -1.77 3.16 -20.61
N ARG A 176 -2.20 2.66 -19.45
CA ARG A 176 -1.31 1.98 -18.49
C ARG A 176 -0.68 0.72 -19.07
N TYR A 177 -1.45 -0.08 -19.79
CA TYR A 177 -0.92 -1.28 -20.46
C TYR A 177 0.06 -0.90 -21.56
N THR A 178 -0.15 0.21 -22.25
CA THR A 178 0.78 0.70 -23.30
C THR A 178 2.15 1.05 -22.73
N GLU A 179 2.22 1.79 -21.61
CA GLU A 179 3.49 2.12 -20.95
C GLU A 179 4.23 0.86 -20.46
N GLN A 180 3.50 -0.10 -19.88
CA GLN A 180 4.08 -1.36 -19.46
C GLN A 180 4.60 -2.17 -20.64
N GLN A 181 3.88 -2.23 -21.75
CA GLN A 181 4.33 -2.90 -22.98
C GLN A 181 5.60 -2.26 -23.55
N ILE A 182 5.69 -0.93 -23.55
CA ILE A 182 6.90 -0.20 -23.98
C ILE A 182 8.09 -0.59 -23.09
N ALA A 183 7.89 -0.68 -21.77
CA ALA A 183 8.93 -1.10 -20.85
C ALA A 183 9.39 -2.54 -21.13
N VAL A 184 8.46 -3.49 -21.31
CA VAL A 184 8.74 -4.89 -21.65
C VAL A 184 9.51 -4.99 -22.96
N GLN A 185 9.08 -4.30 -24.01
CA GLN A 185 9.77 -4.28 -25.31
C GLN A 185 11.18 -3.70 -25.20
N SER A 186 11.36 -2.65 -24.38
CA SER A 186 12.67 -2.03 -24.15
C SER A 186 13.64 -2.98 -23.46
N ILE A 187 13.17 -3.73 -22.45
CA ILE A 187 13.97 -4.75 -21.77
C ILE A 187 14.39 -5.84 -22.76
N ARG A 188 13.45 -6.35 -23.54
CA ARG A 188 13.73 -7.38 -24.57
C ARG A 188 14.75 -6.90 -25.60
N LYS A 189 14.58 -5.68 -26.10
CA LYS A 189 15.51 -5.08 -27.08
C LYS A 189 16.94 -4.98 -26.53
N VAL A 190 17.11 -4.67 -25.27
CA VAL A 190 18.42 -4.61 -24.61
C VAL A 190 18.99 -6.02 -24.41
N ALA A 191 18.18 -6.96 -23.93
CA ALA A 191 18.61 -8.34 -23.67
C ALA A 191 19.01 -9.10 -24.96
N GLN A 192 18.33 -8.83 -26.08
CA GLN A 192 18.60 -9.46 -27.38
C GLN A 192 19.60 -8.67 -28.24
N GLY A 193 19.97 -7.47 -27.80
CA GLY A 193 20.87 -6.59 -28.54
C GLY A 193 22.35 -6.97 -28.37
N HIS A 194 23.16 -6.70 -29.41
CA HIS A 194 24.61 -6.95 -29.40
C HIS A 194 25.41 -5.93 -28.56
N LYS A 195 24.78 -4.86 -28.09
CA LYS A 195 25.44 -3.80 -27.31
C LYS A 195 25.07 -3.97 -25.86
N ASN A 196 26.03 -4.24 -25.00
CA ASN A 196 25.87 -4.31 -23.53
C ASN A 196 25.55 -2.92 -22.92
N ARG A 197 24.37 -2.38 -23.22
CA ARG A 197 23.91 -1.09 -22.69
C ARG A 197 22.98 -1.34 -21.52
N PRO A 198 23.18 -0.66 -20.38
CA PRO A 198 22.25 -0.73 -19.27
C PRO A 198 20.92 -0.07 -19.65
N LEU A 199 19.82 -0.64 -19.15
CA LEU A 199 18.48 -0.04 -19.19
C LEU A 199 18.05 0.29 -17.76
N VAL A 200 17.68 1.54 -17.53
CA VAL A 200 17.14 2.00 -16.24
C VAL A 200 15.66 2.27 -16.39
N LEU A 201 14.85 1.56 -15.60
CA LEU A 201 13.40 1.79 -15.53
C LEU A 201 13.09 2.71 -14.33
N THR A 202 12.62 3.90 -14.63
CA THR A 202 12.18 4.87 -13.62
C THR A 202 10.67 5.03 -13.70
N ALA A 203 10.00 4.89 -12.59
CA ALA A 203 8.57 5.18 -12.46
C ALA A 203 8.21 5.28 -10.98
N ASP A 204 7.11 5.91 -10.68
CA ASP A 204 6.57 5.98 -9.32
C ASP A 204 6.27 4.59 -8.75
N ARG A 205 6.10 4.53 -7.44
CA ARG A 205 5.73 3.29 -6.76
C ARG A 205 4.34 2.82 -7.23
N GLY A 206 4.18 1.50 -7.43
CA GLY A 206 2.92 0.92 -7.89
C GLY A 206 2.64 1.04 -9.40
N ARG A 207 3.59 1.54 -10.20
CA ARG A 207 3.47 1.66 -11.67
C ARG A 207 3.87 0.38 -12.44
N GLY A 208 4.00 -0.75 -11.76
CA GLY A 208 4.21 -2.04 -12.43
C GLY A 208 5.64 -2.31 -12.91
N LYS A 209 6.69 -1.65 -12.36
CA LYS A 209 8.11 -1.94 -12.72
C LYS A 209 8.47 -3.41 -12.56
N SER A 210 8.15 -4.00 -11.39
CA SER A 210 8.43 -5.41 -11.12
C SER A 210 7.63 -6.34 -12.02
N SER A 211 6.38 -5.97 -12.36
CA SER A 211 5.56 -6.70 -13.31
C SER A 211 6.17 -6.68 -14.72
N ALA A 212 6.63 -5.51 -15.19
CA ALA A 212 7.28 -5.40 -16.49
C ALA A 212 8.56 -6.25 -16.56
N LEU A 213 9.37 -6.27 -15.48
CA LEU A 213 10.55 -7.13 -15.39
C LEU A 213 10.16 -8.62 -15.44
N GLY A 214 9.14 -9.03 -14.70
CA GLY A 214 8.66 -10.42 -14.67
C GLY A 214 8.10 -10.88 -16.01
N ILE A 215 7.30 -10.04 -16.68
CA ILE A 215 6.75 -10.32 -18.01
C ILE A 215 7.88 -10.43 -19.04
N ALA A 216 8.79 -9.47 -19.06
CA ALA A 216 9.93 -9.50 -20.00
C ALA A 216 10.84 -10.71 -19.77
N ALA A 217 11.09 -11.08 -18.50
CA ALA A 217 11.85 -12.27 -18.14
C ALA A 217 11.18 -13.54 -18.67
N ALA A 218 9.87 -13.68 -18.46
CA ALA A 218 9.12 -14.83 -18.98
C ALA A 218 9.19 -14.92 -20.50
N GLU A 219 8.97 -13.83 -21.21
CA GLU A 219 9.05 -13.81 -22.68
C GLU A 219 10.46 -14.11 -23.22
N LEU A 220 11.51 -13.63 -22.54
CA LEU A 220 12.90 -13.93 -22.90
C LEU A 220 13.22 -15.42 -22.70
N MET A 221 12.79 -16.00 -21.58
CA MET A 221 13.00 -17.43 -21.31
C MET A 221 12.26 -18.34 -22.30
N GLN A 222 11.10 -17.93 -22.78
CA GLN A 222 10.38 -18.67 -23.82
C GLN A 222 11.09 -18.62 -25.19
N SER A 223 11.87 -17.56 -25.45
CA SER A 223 12.46 -17.37 -26.78
C SER A 223 13.89 -17.93 -26.89
N THR A 224 14.84 -17.35 -26.18
CA THR A 224 16.27 -17.63 -26.42
C THR A 224 17.12 -17.64 -25.15
N VAL A 225 16.69 -17.02 -24.07
CA VAL A 225 17.48 -16.84 -22.86
C VAL A 225 17.30 -18.02 -21.91
N LYS A 226 18.37 -18.74 -21.59
CA LYS A 226 18.33 -19.92 -20.73
C LYS A 226 18.42 -19.59 -19.24
N THR A 227 19.00 -18.46 -18.87
CA THR A 227 19.23 -18.09 -17.47
C THR A 227 19.11 -16.58 -17.28
N ILE A 228 18.35 -16.16 -16.27
CA ILE A 228 18.24 -14.76 -15.87
C ILE A 228 18.63 -14.66 -14.40
N CYS A 229 19.64 -13.79 -14.12
CA CYS A 229 20.01 -13.47 -12.75
C CYS A 229 19.21 -12.27 -12.24
N LEU A 230 18.56 -12.45 -11.09
CA LEU A 230 17.86 -11.40 -10.35
C LEU A 230 18.66 -11.06 -9.09
N THR A 231 18.94 -9.77 -8.90
CA THR A 231 19.58 -9.27 -7.67
C THR A 231 18.65 -8.31 -6.95
N ALA A 232 18.52 -8.45 -5.64
CA ALA A 232 17.70 -7.56 -4.82
C ALA A 232 18.19 -7.54 -3.37
N PRO A 233 17.90 -6.46 -2.62
CA PRO A 233 18.25 -6.39 -1.19
C PRO A 233 17.54 -7.45 -0.36
N HIS A 234 16.33 -7.85 -0.72
CA HIS A 234 15.51 -8.84 -0.01
C HIS A 234 14.69 -9.68 -0.99
N ILE A 235 14.49 -10.96 -0.65
CA ILE A 235 13.71 -11.91 -1.46
C ILE A 235 12.29 -11.40 -1.73
N ARG A 236 11.66 -10.78 -0.75
CA ARG A 236 10.30 -10.23 -0.87
C ARG A 236 10.16 -9.15 -1.94
N THR A 237 11.26 -8.46 -2.26
CA THR A 237 11.27 -7.42 -3.31
C THR A 237 11.09 -8.01 -4.70
N VAL A 238 11.48 -9.27 -4.90
CA VAL A 238 11.39 -9.96 -6.19
C VAL A 238 10.18 -10.89 -6.31
N GLU A 239 9.38 -11.05 -5.27
CA GLU A 239 8.19 -11.90 -5.27
C GLU A 239 7.24 -11.58 -6.43
N GLN A 240 7.02 -10.30 -6.73
CA GLN A 240 6.17 -9.87 -7.84
C GLN A 240 6.76 -10.25 -9.21
N VAL A 241 8.09 -10.20 -9.35
CA VAL A 241 8.77 -10.63 -10.57
C VAL A 241 8.53 -12.12 -10.78
N PHE A 242 8.71 -12.95 -9.73
CA PHE A 242 8.46 -14.39 -9.78
C PHE A 242 7.00 -14.73 -10.01
N PHE A 243 6.09 -13.99 -9.41
CA PHE A 243 4.66 -14.19 -9.65
C PHE A 243 4.32 -14.11 -11.15
N HIS A 244 4.81 -13.09 -11.85
CA HIS A 244 4.58 -12.96 -13.28
C HIS A 244 5.32 -14.02 -14.11
N ILE A 245 6.54 -14.38 -13.72
CA ILE A 245 7.28 -15.45 -14.40
C ILE A 245 6.51 -16.78 -14.27
N LYS A 246 6.12 -17.17 -13.06
CA LYS A 246 5.36 -18.41 -12.82
C LYS A 246 4.02 -18.44 -13.54
N ARG A 247 3.35 -17.32 -13.65
CA ARG A 247 2.06 -17.22 -14.33
C ARG A 247 2.16 -17.37 -15.84
N LEU A 248 3.28 -16.95 -16.44
CA LEU A 248 3.47 -16.87 -17.90
C LEU A 248 4.32 -17.98 -18.47
N LEU A 249 5.13 -18.67 -17.65
CA LEU A 249 5.94 -19.79 -18.05
C LEU A 249 5.29 -21.12 -17.68
N PRO A 250 5.29 -22.10 -18.60
CA PRO A 250 5.00 -23.49 -18.26
C PRO A 250 5.95 -23.99 -17.16
N ASP A 251 5.49 -24.92 -16.31
CA ASP A 251 6.27 -25.42 -15.16
C ASP A 251 7.63 -26.01 -15.56
N GLU A 252 7.69 -26.63 -16.73
CA GLU A 252 8.92 -27.21 -17.30
C GLU A 252 10.04 -26.19 -17.57
N LEU A 253 9.69 -24.90 -17.77
CA LEU A 253 10.62 -23.83 -18.08
C LEU A 253 10.97 -22.97 -16.83
N GLN A 254 10.40 -23.26 -15.66
CA GLN A 254 10.61 -22.47 -14.45
C GLN A 254 11.92 -22.81 -13.70
N ALA A 255 12.59 -23.90 -14.06
CA ALA A 255 13.73 -24.46 -13.32
C ALA A 255 15.04 -23.65 -13.30
N PRO A 256 15.41 -22.78 -14.29
CA PRO A 256 16.73 -22.15 -14.30
C PRO A 256 16.78 -20.71 -13.78
N ILE A 257 15.97 -20.33 -12.77
CA ILE A 257 16.03 -18.96 -12.24
C ILE A 257 16.99 -18.94 -11.04
N ILE A 258 18.13 -18.29 -11.20
CA ILE A 258 19.13 -18.10 -10.14
C ILE A 258 18.88 -16.76 -9.46
N ILE A 259 18.75 -16.79 -8.13
CA ILE A 259 18.60 -15.60 -7.30
C ILE A 259 19.91 -15.38 -6.55
N THR A 260 20.48 -14.20 -6.69
CA THR A 260 21.62 -13.78 -5.89
C THR A 260 21.23 -12.57 -5.04
N PHE A 261 21.46 -12.68 -3.72
CA PHE A 261 21.26 -11.57 -2.80
C PHE A 261 22.58 -10.82 -2.62
N ILE A 262 22.55 -9.51 -2.72
CA ILE A 262 23.65 -8.65 -2.31
C ILE A 262 23.38 -8.29 -0.84
N GLN A 263 24.26 -8.74 0.05
CA GLN A 263 24.26 -8.36 1.47
C GLN A 263 24.79 -6.94 1.65
#